data_eb35f82fdd3bc2e25ddc8834199b8f79
#
_entry.id   eb35f82fdd3bc2e25ddc8834199b8f79
#
_cell.length_a   1.000
_cell.length_b   1.000
_cell.length_c   1.000
_cell.angle_alpha   90.00
_cell.angle_beta   90.00
_cell.angle_gamma   90.00
#
_symmetry.space_group_name_H-M   'P 1'
#
loop_
_entity.id
_entity.type
_entity.pdbx_description
1 polymer ?
#
loop_
_entity_poly.entity_id
_entity_poly.type
_entity_poly.pdbx_seq_one_letter_code
_entity_poly.pdbx_strand_id
1 'polypeptide(L)'
;MKSSIEPVEGNKVKISVTIEAEEFEPSIDAAWKAIAKEVRIPGFRPGKVPRKVLESRVEPAYARSEAINKAVPEFYFKAVRDNDVDAIAQPDLEVTGGEEEGDITFDAVVEVRPEIELSGYQGLSITIPSPHAVDDDIADQVDRLRGQYGELSEVERPAASGDFVTIDIEGSQDGEVSDGLTAEDYSYEVGSGRIVPELDDQLRGLKAGESIEFTAKHPQEGEADIDFKVSVKDVKEMVLPDLTDEWIADATEFSTVDEFRDDVIDRLGKVKRAQASQAVQARLGDALAELVEIEVPEALLGSEMRARLENLVGRLQQ
;
A
#
# COMPACT_ATOMS: atom_id res chain seq x y z
N MET A 1 -43.21 2.69 -10.28
CA MET A 1 -42.33 2.47 -9.10
C MET A 1 -42.30 3.75 -8.28
N LYS A 2 -42.42 3.65 -6.95
CA LYS A 2 -42.20 4.74 -5.99
C LYS A 2 -41.10 4.30 -5.03
N SER A 3 -40.23 5.22 -4.65
CA SER A 3 -39.14 4.96 -3.71
C SER A 3 -39.03 6.10 -2.70
N SER A 4 -38.62 5.76 -1.48
CA SER A 4 -38.28 6.72 -0.42
C SER A 4 -36.98 6.29 0.24
N ILE A 5 -36.20 7.28 0.74
CA ILE A 5 -34.95 7.04 1.41
C ILE A 5 -35.05 7.55 2.84
N GLU A 6 -34.56 6.76 3.77
CA GLU A 6 -34.44 7.12 5.17
C GLU A 6 -33.02 6.80 5.64
N PRO A 7 -32.32 7.75 6.32
CA PRO A 7 -31.03 7.48 6.91
C PRO A 7 -31.15 6.49 8.06
N VAL A 8 -30.15 5.60 8.18
CA VAL A 8 -30.00 4.62 9.27
C VAL A 8 -28.65 4.82 9.93
N GLU A 9 -28.46 4.34 11.15
CA GLU A 9 -27.18 4.42 11.85
C GLU A 9 -26.02 3.78 11.05
N GLY A 10 -24.81 4.32 11.17
CA GLY A 10 -23.57 3.72 10.63
C GLY A 10 -23.38 3.92 9.13
N ASN A 11 -23.63 5.11 8.61
CA ASN A 11 -23.48 5.45 7.18
C ASN A 11 -24.31 4.54 6.26
N LYS A 12 -25.50 4.16 6.70
CA LYS A 12 -26.45 3.34 5.94
C LYS A 12 -27.69 4.14 5.58
N VAL A 13 -28.29 3.78 4.45
CA VAL A 13 -29.62 4.25 4.07
C VAL A 13 -30.55 3.07 3.83
N LYS A 14 -31.79 3.25 4.21
CA LYS A 14 -32.88 2.34 3.90
C LYS A 14 -33.67 2.92 2.72
N ILE A 15 -33.72 2.17 1.65
CA ILE A 15 -34.51 2.50 0.45
C ILE A 15 -35.76 1.62 0.46
N SER A 16 -36.92 2.22 0.68
CA SER A 16 -38.19 1.50 0.59
C SER A 16 -38.77 1.71 -0.81
N VAL A 17 -39.07 0.61 -1.48
CA VAL A 17 -39.52 0.61 -2.87
C VAL A 17 -40.88 -0.05 -2.97
N THR A 18 -41.81 0.59 -3.70
CA THR A 18 -43.11 0.03 -4.08
C THR A 18 -43.22 -0.05 -5.60
N ILE A 19 -43.46 -1.25 -6.11
CA ILE A 19 -43.65 -1.54 -7.53
C ILE A 19 -45.10 -1.85 -7.74
N GLU A 20 -45.80 -1.03 -8.53
CA GLU A 20 -47.19 -1.24 -8.85
C GLU A 20 -47.39 -2.55 -9.64
N ALA A 21 -48.49 -3.29 -9.41
CA ALA A 21 -48.71 -4.59 -10.01
C ALA A 21 -48.66 -4.58 -11.55
N GLU A 22 -49.09 -3.48 -12.18
CA GLU A 22 -48.99 -3.30 -13.64
C GLU A 22 -47.54 -3.19 -14.12
N GLU A 23 -46.65 -2.54 -13.36
CA GLU A 23 -45.23 -2.41 -13.67
C GLU A 23 -44.46 -3.73 -13.42
N PHE A 24 -45.00 -4.60 -12.53
CA PHE A 24 -44.38 -5.89 -12.19
C PHE A 24 -44.86 -7.05 -13.13
N GLU A 25 -45.98 -6.92 -13.81
CA GLU A 25 -46.52 -7.97 -14.68
C GLU A 25 -45.56 -8.47 -15.77
N PRO A 26 -44.76 -7.61 -16.43
CA PRO A 26 -43.72 -8.07 -17.36
C PRO A 26 -42.69 -9.01 -16.75
N SER A 27 -42.33 -8.83 -15.45
CA SER A 27 -41.42 -9.71 -14.72
C SER A 27 -42.04 -11.07 -14.43
N ILE A 28 -43.35 -11.12 -14.12
CA ILE A 28 -44.11 -12.36 -13.99
C ILE A 28 -44.13 -13.11 -15.33
N ASP A 29 -44.41 -12.42 -16.44
CA ASP A 29 -44.37 -13.01 -17.77
C ASP A 29 -43.00 -13.55 -18.16
N ALA A 30 -41.94 -12.87 -17.76
CA ALA A 30 -40.57 -13.34 -17.97
C ALA A 30 -40.27 -14.60 -17.14
N ALA A 31 -40.72 -14.66 -15.89
CA ALA A 31 -40.62 -15.85 -15.04
C ALA A 31 -41.34 -17.04 -15.63
N TRP A 32 -42.58 -16.86 -16.08
CA TRP A 32 -43.35 -17.92 -16.79
C TRP A 32 -42.62 -18.43 -18.03
N LYS A 33 -42.00 -17.54 -18.82
CA LYS A 33 -41.19 -17.93 -19.98
C LYS A 33 -39.92 -18.71 -19.59
N ALA A 34 -39.31 -18.39 -18.45
CA ALA A 34 -38.17 -19.13 -17.93
C ALA A 34 -38.58 -20.52 -17.47
N ILE A 35 -39.67 -20.61 -16.65
CA ILE A 35 -40.21 -21.87 -16.17
C ILE A 35 -40.64 -22.78 -17.35
N ALA A 36 -41.22 -22.22 -18.44
CA ALA A 36 -41.56 -22.97 -19.63
C ALA A 36 -40.40 -23.68 -20.31
N LYS A 37 -39.14 -23.17 -20.12
CA LYS A 37 -37.93 -23.80 -20.68
C LYS A 37 -37.42 -24.95 -19.79
N GLU A 38 -37.65 -24.88 -18.51
CA GLU A 38 -37.18 -25.84 -17.51
C GLU A 38 -38.12 -27.02 -17.33
N VAL A 39 -39.43 -26.75 -17.34
CA VAL A 39 -40.45 -27.78 -17.10
C VAL A 39 -40.76 -28.57 -18.38
N ARG A 40 -40.74 -29.90 -18.29
CA ARG A 40 -41.12 -30.81 -19.37
C ARG A 40 -42.59 -31.18 -19.21
N ILE A 41 -43.44 -30.69 -20.11
CA ILE A 41 -44.88 -31.06 -20.15
C ILE A 41 -45.14 -31.95 -21.36
N PRO A 42 -45.72 -33.16 -21.16
CA PRO A 42 -46.07 -34.07 -22.27
C PRO A 42 -46.92 -33.36 -23.31
N GLY A 43 -46.58 -33.50 -24.59
CA GLY A 43 -47.27 -32.87 -25.69
C GLY A 43 -46.80 -31.48 -26.12
N PHE A 44 -45.86 -30.88 -25.40
CA PHE A 44 -45.29 -29.57 -25.72
C PHE A 44 -43.76 -29.61 -25.82
N ARG A 45 -43.21 -28.84 -26.76
CA ARG A 45 -41.75 -28.62 -26.85
C ARG A 45 -41.29 -27.67 -25.71
N PRO A 46 -40.19 -27.95 -25.01
CA PRO A 46 -39.64 -27.04 -23.98
C PRO A 46 -39.56 -25.60 -24.48
N GLY A 47 -40.03 -24.65 -23.69
CA GLY A 47 -40.11 -23.22 -24.00
C GLY A 47 -41.24 -22.78 -24.91
N LYS A 48 -42.15 -23.69 -25.33
CA LYS A 48 -43.32 -23.38 -26.16
C LYS A 48 -44.66 -23.75 -25.49
N VAL A 49 -44.62 -23.94 -24.17
CA VAL A 49 -45.82 -24.24 -23.38
C VAL A 49 -46.61 -22.93 -23.15
N PRO A 50 -47.91 -22.86 -23.47
CA PRO A 50 -48.71 -21.69 -23.18
C PRO A 50 -48.85 -21.45 -21.65
N ARG A 51 -48.85 -20.18 -21.21
CA ARG A 51 -48.95 -19.79 -19.78
C ARG A 51 -50.10 -20.48 -19.06
N LYS A 52 -51.30 -20.50 -19.66
CA LYS A 52 -52.46 -21.18 -19.08
C LYS A 52 -52.28 -22.67 -18.77
N VAL A 53 -51.46 -23.37 -19.55
CA VAL A 53 -51.10 -24.78 -19.31
C VAL A 53 -50.08 -24.92 -18.19
N LEU A 54 -49.16 -23.96 -18.10
CA LEU A 54 -48.18 -23.91 -17.00
C LEU A 54 -48.89 -23.64 -15.67
N GLU A 55 -49.79 -22.65 -15.61
CA GLU A 55 -50.57 -22.29 -14.42
C GLU A 55 -51.39 -23.45 -13.85
N SER A 56 -51.78 -24.44 -14.69
CA SER A 56 -52.47 -25.65 -14.22
C SER A 56 -51.54 -26.73 -13.63
N ARG A 57 -50.23 -26.57 -13.76
CA ARG A 57 -49.20 -27.57 -13.37
C ARG A 57 -48.18 -27.06 -12.40
N VAL A 58 -47.95 -25.76 -12.38
CA VAL A 58 -47.03 -25.03 -11.52
C VAL A 58 -47.84 -24.02 -10.72
N GLU A 59 -47.63 -23.98 -9.43
CA GLU A 59 -48.30 -23.03 -8.55
C GLU A 59 -47.98 -21.59 -8.96
N PRO A 60 -48.98 -20.71 -9.14
CA PRO A 60 -48.72 -19.30 -9.49
C PRO A 60 -47.79 -18.58 -8.50
N ALA A 61 -47.85 -18.94 -7.20
CA ALA A 61 -46.97 -18.42 -6.16
C ALA A 61 -45.49 -18.68 -6.46
N TYR A 62 -45.17 -19.87 -7.02
CA TYR A 62 -43.79 -20.18 -7.40
C TYR A 62 -43.27 -19.28 -8.54
N ALA A 63 -44.11 -19.06 -9.58
CA ALA A 63 -43.72 -18.18 -10.67
C ALA A 63 -43.60 -16.73 -10.22
N ARG A 64 -44.39 -16.30 -9.25
CA ARG A 64 -44.29 -14.97 -8.65
C ARG A 64 -43.04 -14.82 -7.81
N SER A 65 -42.70 -15.81 -6.98
CA SER A 65 -41.45 -15.82 -6.21
C SER A 65 -40.21 -15.75 -7.12
N GLU A 66 -40.20 -16.52 -8.22
CA GLU A 66 -39.13 -16.46 -9.23
C GLU A 66 -39.04 -15.08 -9.91
N ALA A 67 -40.20 -14.44 -10.17
CA ALA A 67 -40.26 -13.09 -10.70
C ALA A 67 -39.70 -12.07 -9.71
N ILE A 68 -40.07 -12.17 -8.44
CA ILE A 68 -39.58 -11.31 -7.35
C ILE A 68 -38.04 -11.43 -7.23
N ASN A 69 -37.53 -12.65 -7.11
CA ASN A 69 -36.09 -12.89 -6.96
C ASN A 69 -35.24 -12.31 -8.10
N LYS A 70 -35.77 -12.24 -9.31
CA LYS A 70 -35.08 -11.66 -10.47
C LYS A 70 -35.29 -10.17 -10.62
N ALA A 71 -36.47 -9.67 -10.31
CA ALA A 71 -36.81 -8.28 -10.54
C ALA A 71 -36.39 -7.34 -9.42
N VAL A 72 -36.45 -7.78 -8.15
CA VAL A 72 -36.09 -6.95 -7.01
C VAL A 72 -34.69 -6.33 -7.16
N PRO A 73 -33.63 -7.07 -7.54
CA PRO A 73 -32.31 -6.46 -7.78
C PRO A 73 -32.32 -5.40 -8.89
N GLU A 74 -33.07 -5.61 -9.97
CA GLU A 74 -33.17 -4.64 -11.08
C GLU A 74 -33.89 -3.36 -10.64
N PHE A 75 -34.96 -3.47 -9.88
CA PHE A 75 -35.70 -2.33 -9.32
C PHE A 75 -34.90 -1.62 -8.23
N TYR A 76 -34.10 -2.34 -7.46
CA TYR A 76 -33.17 -1.74 -6.52
C TYR A 76 -32.15 -0.84 -7.25
N PHE A 77 -31.48 -1.34 -8.28
CA PHE A 77 -30.52 -0.52 -9.07
C PHE A 77 -31.20 0.69 -9.73
N LYS A 78 -32.47 0.56 -10.13
CA LYS A 78 -33.24 1.68 -10.65
C LYS A 78 -33.49 2.70 -9.53
N ALA A 79 -33.93 2.25 -8.34
CA ALA A 79 -34.17 3.12 -7.20
C ALA A 79 -32.91 3.86 -6.73
N VAL A 80 -31.74 3.17 -6.66
CA VAL A 80 -30.44 3.78 -6.35
C VAL A 80 -30.11 4.90 -7.33
N ARG A 81 -30.29 4.66 -8.62
CA ARG A 81 -30.03 5.65 -9.68
C ARG A 81 -31.00 6.84 -9.64
N ASP A 82 -32.30 6.56 -9.49
CA ASP A 82 -33.34 7.59 -9.50
C ASP A 82 -33.22 8.54 -8.30
N ASN A 83 -32.60 8.08 -7.22
CA ASN A 83 -32.40 8.85 -5.98
C ASN A 83 -30.94 9.29 -5.76
N ASP A 84 -30.04 9.09 -6.73
CA ASP A 84 -28.62 9.51 -6.69
C ASP A 84 -27.87 8.98 -5.44
N VAL A 85 -28.11 7.71 -5.06
CA VAL A 85 -27.48 7.08 -3.89
C VAL A 85 -26.10 6.53 -4.26
N ASP A 86 -25.04 6.97 -3.61
CA ASP A 86 -23.66 6.42 -3.75
C ASP A 86 -23.50 5.17 -2.86
N ALA A 87 -24.05 4.05 -3.30
CA ALA A 87 -23.95 2.78 -2.62
C ALA A 87 -22.56 2.17 -2.77
N ILE A 88 -21.90 1.83 -1.66
CA ILE A 88 -20.53 1.29 -1.60
C ILE A 88 -20.45 -0.20 -1.24
N ALA A 89 -21.57 -0.81 -0.88
CA ALA A 89 -21.68 -2.23 -0.52
C ALA A 89 -22.85 -2.89 -1.23
N GLN A 90 -22.96 -4.21 -1.09
CA GLN A 90 -24.14 -4.94 -1.51
C GLN A 90 -25.31 -4.63 -0.55
N PRO A 91 -26.53 -4.42 -1.07
CA PRO A 91 -27.69 -4.17 -0.22
C PRO A 91 -28.14 -5.43 0.49
N ASP A 92 -28.68 -5.26 1.69
CA ASP A 92 -29.55 -6.25 2.32
C ASP A 92 -30.98 -6.00 1.86
N LEU A 93 -31.54 -6.96 1.15
CA LEU A 93 -32.84 -6.85 0.48
C LEU A 93 -33.89 -7.69 1.21
N GLU A 94 -34.94 -7.05 1.68
CA GLU A 94 -36.06 -7.70 2.35
C GLU A 94 -37.37 -7.36 1.63
N VAL A 95 -38.11 -8.40 1.15
CA VAL A 95 -39.43 -8.21 0.59
C VAL A 95 -40.43 -8.06 1.74
N THR A 96 -41.07 -6.90 1.81
CA THR A 96 -41.98 -6.54 2.91
C THR A 96 -43.44 -6.73 2.55
N GLY A 97 -43.80 -7.00 1.29
CA GLY A 97 -45.16 -7.25 0.88
C GLY A 97 -45.32 -7.60 -0.59
N GLY A 98 -46.51 -8.11 -0.92
CA GLY A 98 -46.89 -8.45 -2.28
C GLY A 98 -46.41 -9.83 -2.75
N GLU A 99 -45.97 -10.71 -1.86
CA GLU A 99 -45.48 -12.05 -2.25
C GLU A 99 -46.56 -12.91 -2.92
N GLU A 100 -47.80 -12.80 -2.48
CA GLU A 100 -48.89 -13.57 -3.03
C GLU A 100 -49.60 -12.83 -4.19
N GLU A 101 -49.98 -11.57 -3.99
CA GLU A 101 -50.71 -10.76 -4.97
C GLU A 101 -50.50 -9.24 -4.74
N GLY A 102 -50.87 -8.43 -5.70
CA GLY A 102 -50.86 -6.97 -5.60
C GLY A 102 -49.50 -6.36 -5.87
N ASP A 103 -49.27 -5.17 -5.31
CA ASP A 103 -48.04 -4.42 -5.44
C ASP A 103 -46.88 -5.10 -4.67
N ILE A 104 -45.69 -5.08 -5.23
CA ILE A 104 -44.50 -5.57 -4.53
C ILE A 104 -43.87 -4.43 -3.72
N THR A 105 -43.62 -4.71 -2.45
CA THR A 105 -42.88 -3.80 -1.59
C THR A 105 -41.61 -4.50 -1.07
N PHE A 106 -40.48 -3.79 -1.09
CA PHE A 106 -39.26 -4.27 -0.50
C PHE A 106 -38.46 -3.12 0.10
N ASP A 107 -37.67 -3.45 1.10
CA ASP A 107 -36.72 -2.57 1.73
C ASP A 107 -35.30 -3.01 1.35
N ALA A 108 -34.43 -2.04 1.09
CA ALA A 108 -33.03 -2.26 0.81
C ALA A 108 -32.20 -1.42 1.79
N VAL A 109 -31.41 -2.07 2.65
CA VAL A 109 -30.46 -1.39 3.53
C VAL A 109 -29.09 -1.51 2.90
N VAL A 110 -28.43 -0.37 2.65
CA VAL A 110 -27.12 -0.34 1.98
C VAL A 110 -26.21 0.70 2.61
N GLU A 111 -24.92 0.40 2.69
CA GLU A 111 -23.90 1.37 3.08
C GLU A 111 -23.67 2.36 1.95
N VAL A 112 -23.61 3.64 2.31
CA VAL A 112 -23.33 4.74 1.39
C VAL A 112 -22.03 5.44 1.76
N ARG A 113 -21.45 6.10 0.76
CA ARG A 113 -20.28 6.95 1.00
C ARG A 113 -20.69 8.12 1.88
N PRO A 114 -20.00 8.34 3.03
CA PRO A 114 -20.30 9.49 3.88
C PRO A 114 -19.89 10.79 3.19
N GLU A 115 -20.70 11.83 3.36
CA GLU A 115 -20.33 13.19 2.99
C GLU A 115 -19.40 13.77 4.07
N ILE A 116 -18.24 14.24 3.62
CA ILE A 116 -17.22 14.81 4.50
C ILE A 116 -17.28 16.31 4.44
N GLU A 117 -17.70 16.96 5.53
CA GLU A 117 -17.61 18.40 5.71
C GLU A 117 -16.31 18.74 6.44
N LEU A 118 -15.33 19.31 5.70
CA LEU A 118 -14.07 19.77 6.26
C LEU A 118 -14.23 21.16 6.86
N SER A 119 -14.11 21.25 8.18
CA SER A 119 -14.02 22.53 8.90
C SER A 119 -12.60 22.73 9.46
N GLY A 120 -12.17 23.99 9.59
CA GLY A 120 -10.88 24.31 10.24
C GLY A 120 -9.64 24.08 9.40
N TYR A 121 -9.75 23.78 8.12
CA TYR A 121 -8.60 23.58 7.22
C TYR A 121 -7.85 24.86 6.87
N GLN A 122 -8.43 26.03 7.14
CA GLN A 122 -7.78 27.32 6.91
C GLN A 122 -6.70 27.54 8.00
N GLY A 123 -5.46 27.77 7.57
CA GLY A 123 -4.34 27.98 8.48
C GLY A 123 -3.61 26.72 8.92
N LEU A 124 -3.87 25.57 8.31
CA LEU A 124 -3.07 24.37 8.50
C LEU A 124 -1.60 24.67 8.21
N SER A 125 -0.73 24.18 9.12
CA SER A 125 0.73 24.28 8.99
C SER A 125 1.33 22.88 8.89
N ILE A 126 2.06 22.62 7.82
CA ILE A 126 2.78 21.37 7.61
C ILE A 126 4.29 21.66 7.50
N THR A 127 5.11 20.77 8.07
CA THR A 127 6.56 20.85 7.94
C THR A 127 6.99 19.97 6.76
N ILE A 128 7.75 20.51 5.83
CA ILE A 128 8.26 19.78 4.67
C ILE A 128 9.81 19.79 4.62
N PRO A 129 10.46 18.83 3.96
CA PRO A 129 11.88 18.90 3.66
C PRO A 129 12.21 20.14 2.84
N SER A 130 13.43 20.68 3.01
CA SER A 130 13.88 21.82 2.19
C SER A 130 13.83 21.47 0.70
N PRO A 131 13.20 22.32 -0.14
CA PRO A 131 13.18 22.13 -1.60
C PRO A 131 14.51 22.54 -2.26
N HIS A 132 15.47 23.04 -1.49
CA HIS A 132 16.78 23.50 -1.96
C HIS A 132 17.90 22.59 -1.45
N ALA A 133 18.91 22.38 -2.28
CA ALA A 133 20.16 21.79 -1.86
C ALA A 133 20.88 22.74 -0.90
N VAL A 134 21.48 22.23 0.16
CA VAL A 134 22.36 22.96 1.07
C VAL A 134 23.82 22.58 0.78
N ASP A 135 24.75 23.37 1.26
CA ASP A 135 26.18 23.16 0.98
C ASP A 135 26.67 21.78 1.42
N ASP A 136 26.16 21.26 2.53
CA ASP A 136 26.50 19.91 3.01
C ASP A 136 26.05 18.81 2.02
N ASP A 137 24.84 18.93 1.44
CA ASP A 137 24.37 17.97 0.43
C ASP A 137 25.28 17.96 -0.81
N ILE A 138 25.79 19.14 -1.18
CA ILE A 138 26.68 19.30 -2.34
C ILE A 138 28.03 18.69 -2.02
N ALA A 139 28.60 18.99 -0.83
CA ALA A 139 29.83 18.42 -0.36
C ALA A 139 29.78 16.88 -0.32
N ASP A 140 28.70 16.31 0.22
CA ASP A 140 28.48 14.86 0.26
C ASP A 140 28.48 14.22 -1.14
N GLN A 141 27.87 14.88 -2.14
CA GLN A 141 27.87 14.36 -3.51
C GLN A 141 29.24 14.44 -4.17
N VAL A 142 29.97 15.53 -3.94
CA VAL A 142 31.34 15.69 -4.40
C VAL A 142 32.25 14.63 -3.78
N ASP A 143 32.15 14.42 -2.46
CA ASP A 143 32.99 13.45 -1.77
C ASP A 143 32.59 11.99 -2.10
N ARG A 144 31.35 11.70 -2.39
CA ARG A 144 30.95 10.39 -2.96
C ARG A 144 31.60 10.11 -4.31
N LEU A 145 31.69 11.12 -5.19
CA LEU A 145 32.39 10.95 -6.45
C LEU A 145 33.87 10.74 -6.23
N ARG A 146 34.51 11.57 -5.38
CA ARG A 146 35.92 11.44 -5.02
C ARG A 146 36.22 10.07 -4.41
N GLY A 147 35.30 9.53 -3.57
CA GLY A 147 35.40 8.22 -2.96
C GLY A 147 35.50 7.06 -3.96
N GLN A 148 34.91 7.20 -5.17
CA GLN A 148 35.04 6.20 -6.23
C GLN A 148 36.46 6.12 -6.81
N TYR A 149 37.22 7.17 -6.68
CA TYR A 149 38.60 7.29 -7.15
C TYR A 149 39.63 7.38 -6.00
N GLY A 150 39.12 7.18 -4.77
CA GLY A 150 39.99 7.22 -3.57
C GLY A 150 40.90 6.00 -3.48
N GLU A 151 42.06 6.19 -2.90
CA GLU A 151 43.03 5.13 -2.63
C GLU A 151 43.04 4.78 -1.14
N LEU A 152 43.11 3.48 -0.83
CA LEU A 152 43.26 3.04 0.55
C LEU A 152 44.73 3.10 0.98
N SER A 153 45.03 3.89 2.02
CA SER A 153 46.32 4.03 2.63
C SER A 153 46.37 3.47 4.04
N GLU A 154 47.35 2.61 4.35
CA GLU A 154 47.49 2.06 5.69
C GLU A 154 47.84 3.14 6.72
N VAL A 155 47.21 3.05 7.89
CA VAL A 155 47.46 3.99 9.00
C VAL A 155 47.69 3.24 10.31
N GLU A 156 48.59 3.78 11.14
CA GLU A 156 48.91 3.21 12.46
C GLU A 156 48.02 3.78 13.59
N ARG A 157 47.10 4.70 13.27
CA ARG A 157 46.15 5.27 14.23
C ARG A 157 44.97 4.33 14.49
N PRO A 158 44.25 4.52 15.61
CA PRO A 158 42.99 3.82 15.84
C PRO A 158 42.00 4.07 14.70
N ALA A 159 41.16 3.06 14.40
CA ALA A 159 40.14 3.13 13.39
C ALA A 159 39.10 4.19 13.76
N ALA A 160 38.69 4.98 12.78
CA ALA A 160 37.65 5.99 12.85
C ALA A 160 36.49 5.63 11.91
N SER A 161 35.36 6.30 12.05
CA SER A 161 34.24 6.17 11.10
C SER A 161 34.70 6.58 9.70
N GLY A 162 34.38 5.75 8.69
CA GLY A 162 34.82 5.93 7.30
C GLY A 162 36.15 5.27 6.95
N ASP A 163 36.90 4.74 7.94
CA ASP A 163 38.10 3.93 7.66
C ASP A 163 37.71 2.53 7.21
N PHE A 164 38.54 1.91 6.44
CA PHE A 164 38.43 0.53 6.02
C PHE A 164 39.35 -0.34 6.90
N VAL A 165 38.76 -1.37 7.50
CA VAL A 165 39.52 -2.33 8.29
C VAL A 165 39.48 -3.69 7.63
N THR A 166 40.60 -4.41 7.61
CA THR A 166 40.59 -5.83 7.25
C THR A 166 40.41 -6.62 8.54
N ILE A 167 39.36 -7.38 8.63
CA ILE A 167 38.98 -8.13 9.83
C ILE A 167 38.82 -9.63 9.53
N ASP A 168 39.15 -10.44 10.53
CA ASP A 168 38.59 -11.78 10.64
C ASP A 168 37.40 -11.70 11.60
N ILE A 169 36.26 -12.19 11.19
CA ILE A 169 35.02 -12.22 11.96
C ILE A 169 34.54 -13.66 12.10
N GLU A 170 34.19 -14.06 13.30
CA GLU A 170 33.59 -15.34 13.63
C GLU A 170 32.33 -15.07 14.45
N GLY A 171 31.17 -15.50 13.92
CA GLY A 171 29.89 -15.39 14.61
C GLY A 171 29.44 -16.78 15.11
N SER A 172 29.00 -16.83 16.37
CA SER A 172 28.44 -18.05 16.97
C SER A 172 27.08 -17.79 17.61
N GLN A 173 26.20 -18.78 17.55
CA GLN A 173 24.88 -18.74 18.16
C GLN A 173 24.73 -19.99 19.02
N ASP A 174 24.34 -19.84 20.28
CA ASP A 174 24.23 -20.92 21.26
C ASP A 174 25.53 -21.75 21.42
N GLY A 175 26.69 -21.15 21.12
CA GLY A 175 28.01 -21.78 21.20
C GLY A 175 28.41 -22.58 19.95
N GLU A 176 27.60 -22.58 18.90
CA GLU A 176 27.93 -23.17 17.61
C GLU A 176 28.33 -22.07 16.61
N VAL A 177 29.49 -22.23 15.97
CA VAL A 177 30.00 -21.29 14.94
C VAL A 177 29.13 -21.42 13.68
N SER A 178 28.71 -20.29 13.15
CA SER A 178 27.91 -20.21 11.92
C SER A 178 28.78 -19.84 10.71
N ASP A 179 28.83 -20.73 9.73
CA ASP A 179 29.58 -20.49 8.48
C ASP A 179 29.11 -19.22 7.74
N GLY A 180 27.83 -18.86 7.89
CA GLY A 180 27.25 -17.66 7.28
C GLY A 180 27.64 -16.34 7.97
N LEU A 181 28.23 -16.42 9.16
CA LEU A 181 28.65 -15.28 9.98
C LEU A 181 30.17 -15.26 10.22
N THR A 182 30.91 -16.09 9.46
CA THR A 182 32.37 -16.23 9.58
C THR A 182 33.01 -15.82 8.28
N ALA A 183 34.01 -14.95 8.35
CA ALA A 183 34.80 -14.52 7.20
C ALA A 183 36.25 -14.19 7.64
N GLU A 184 37.22 -14.52 6.80
CA GLU A 184 38.60 -14.15 6.95
C GLU A 184 38.99 -13.06 5.92
N ASP A 185 39.92 -12.16 6.29
CA ASP A 185 40.39 -11.06 5.45
C ASP A 185 39.24 -10.21 4.85
N TYR A 186 38.15 -10.05 5.62
CA TYR A 186 37.03 -9.25 5.17
C TYR A 186 37.28 -7.76 5.29
N SER A 187 37.16 -7.03 4.15
CA SER A 187 37.28 -5.58 4.14
C SER A 187 35.98 -4.94 4.56
N TYR A 188 35.99 -4.21 5.66
CA TYR A 188 34.82 -3.59 6.26
C TYR A 188 35.04 -2.09 6.46
N GLU A 189 34.09 -1.28 6.02
CA GLU A 189 34.05 0.16 6.25
C GLU A 189 33.37 0.44 7.60
N VAL A 190 34.11 1.03 8.52
CA VAL A 190 33.68 1.36 9.88
C VAL A 190 32.61 2.44 9.85
N GLY A 191 31.45 2.14 10.39
CA GLY A 191 30.27 3.04 10.37
C GLY A 191 29.30 2.76 9.23
N SER A 192 29.54 1.73 8.41
CA SER A 192 28.63 1.38 7.28
C SER A 192 27.35 0.67 7.69
N GLY A 193 27.30 0.06 8.89
CA GLY A 193 26.16 -0.69 9.39
C GLY A 193 25.83 -1.95 8.60
N ARG A 194 26.76 -2.47 7.78
CA ARG A 194 26.48 -3.58 6.83
C ARG A 194 26.30 -4.94 7.48
N ILE A 195 26.88 -5.17 8.65
CA ILE A 195 26.80 -6.42 9.39
C ILE A 195 25.83 -6.25 10.55
N VAL A 196 26.29 -5.66 11.64
CA VAL A 196 25.47 -5.26 12.79
C VAL A 196 25.94 -3.90 13.30
N PRO A 197 25.02 -3.02 13.78
CA PRO A 197 25.39 -1.68 14.25
C PRO A 197 26.41 -1.71 15.42
N GLU A 198 26.32 -2.71 16.28
CA GLU A 198 27.21 -2.92 17.41
C GLU A 198 28.67 -3.12 16.97
N LEU A 199 28.91 -3.72 15.81
CA LEU A 199 30.26 -3.91 15.26
C LEU A 199 30.94 -2.57 15.00
N ASP A 200 30.23 -1.60 14.43
CA ASP A 200 30.76 -0.29 14.14
C ASP A 200 31.21 0.45 15.41
N ASP A 201 30.42 0.33 16.47
CA ASP A 201 30.74 0.95 17.75
C ASP A 201 31.97 0.30 18.41
N GLN A 202 32.13 -1.00 18.23
CA GLN A 202 33.27 -1.75 18.78
C GLN A 202 34.55 -1.56 17.98
N LEU A 203 34.48 -1.42 16.66
CA LEU A 203 35.61 -1.21 15.80
C LEU A 203 36.24 0.18 15.95
N ARG A 204 35.41 1.19 16.31
CA ARG A 204 35.95 2.55 16.55
C ARG A 204 36.93 2.57 17.70
N GLY A 205 38.12 3.05 17.43
CA GLY A 205 39.18 3.15 18.42
C GLY A 205 40.12 1.95 18.50
N LEU A 206 39.85 0.87 17.77
CA LEU A 206 40.77 -0.27 17.68
C LEU A 206 41.91 -0.02 16.72
N LYS A 207 43.03 -0.66 16.99
CA LYS A 207 44.22 -0.67 16.14
C LYS A 207 44.43 -2.01 15.47
N ALA A 208 45.26 -2.02 14.44
CA ALA A 208 45.72 -3.24 13.83
C ALA A 208 46.37 -4.18 14.89
N GLY A 209 45.98 -5.46 14.85
CA GLY A 209 46.41 -6.49 15.78
C GLY A 209 45.56 -6.63 17.03
N GLU A 210 44.56 -5.79 17.25
CA GLU A 210 43.62 -5.91 18.38
C GLU A 210 42.44 -6.81 18.03
N SER A 211 41.88 -7.44 19.05
CA SER A 211 40.71 -8.33 18.92
C SER A 211 39.68 -8.00 19.98
N ILE A 212 38.41 -8.15 19.62
CA ILE A 212 37.25 -7.91 20.50
C ILE A 212 36.29 -9.08 20.44
N GLU A 213 35.53 -9.23 21.52
CA GLU A 213 34.40 -10.12 21.60
C GLU A 213 33.17 -9.33 22.08
N PHE A 214 32.05 -9.46 21.42
CA PHE A 214 30.82 -8.77 21.79
C PHE A 214 29.59 -9.59 21.34
N THR A 215 28.45 -9.30 21.97
CA THR A 215 27.16 -9.93 21.62
C THR A 215 26.29 -8.90 20.91
N ALA A 216 25.68 -9.27 19.79
CA ALA A 216 24.72 -8.48 19.06
C ALA A 216 23.35 -9.18 19.01
N LYS A 217 22.30 -8.39 18.90
CA LYS A 217 20.95 -8.93 18.75
C LYS A 217 20.76 -9.51 17.36
N HIS A 218 20.12 -10.70 17.31
CA HIS A 218 19.74 -11.27 16.03
C HIS A 218 18.71 -10.36 15.29
N PRO A 219 18.85 -10.16 13.97
CA PRO A 219 17.92 -9.32 13.19
C PRO A 219 16.46 -9.81 13.19
N GLN A 220 16.24 -11.11 13.43
CA GLN A 220 14.90 -11.71 13.53
C GLN A 220 14.48 -11.77 15.01
N GLU A 221 13.30 -11.22 15.32
CA GLU A 221 12.72 -11.32 16.65
C GLU A 221 12.45 -12.79 17.06
N GLY A 222 12.98 -13.18 18.23
CA GLY A 222 12.79 -14.51 18.80
C GLY A 222 13.94 -15.48 18.57
N GLU A 223 14.96 -15.12 17.79
CA GLU A 223 16.22 -15.87 17.68
C GLU A 223 17.18 -15.47 18.81
N ALA A 224 18.13 -16.40 19.11
CA ALA A 224 19.16 -16.15 20.12
C ALA A 224 20.13 -15.08 19.66
N ASP A 225 20.69 -14.32 20.60
CA ASP A 225 21.75 -13.33 20.35
C ASP A 225 22.98 -14.00 19.71
N ILE A 226 23.73 -13.23 18.93
CA ILE A 226 24.91 -13.73 18.23
C ILE A 226 26.15 -13.22 18.94
N ASP A 227 27.05 -14.11 19.31
CA ASP A 227 28.36 -13.78 19.85
C ASP A 227 29.36 -13.64 18.71
N PHE A 228 29.97 -12.47 18.61
CA PHE A 228 30.99 -12.17 17.60
C PHE A 228 32.38 -12.10 18.22
N LYS A 229 33.33 -12.71 17.54
CA LYS A 229 34.78 -12.54 17.78
C LYS A 229 35.38 -11.93 16.54
N VAL A 230 36.01 -10.77 16.70
CA VAL A 230 36.56 -9.99 15.60
C VAL A 230 38.02 -9.64 15.88
N SER A 231 38.89 -9.87 14.88
CA SER A 231 40.29 -9.48 14.91
C SER A 231 40.58 -8.49 13.80
N VAL A 232 41.15 -7.34 14.15
CA VAL A 232 41.54 -6.31 13.17
C VAL A 232 42.96 -6.59 12.69
N LYS A 233 43.16 -6.83 11.39
CA LYS A 233 44.47 -7.08 10.79
C LYS A 233 45.16 -5.81 10.39
N ASP A 234 44.50 -4.92 9.71
CA ASP A 234 44.99 -3.61 9.30
C ASP A 234 43.87 -2.56 9.35
N VAL A 235 44.30 -1.29 9.39
CA VAL A 235 43.40 -0.13 9.32
C VAL A 235 43.89 0.73 8.16
N LYS A 236 42.98 1.10 7.27
CA LYS A 236 43.26 1.93 6.09
C LYS A 236 42.28 3.10 6.05
N GLU A 237 42.85 4.28 5.77
CA GLU A 237 42.02 5.46 5.48
C GLU A 237 41.80 5.59 3.98
N MET A 238 40.63 6.11 3.61
CA MET A 238 40.31 6.46 2.23
C MET A 238 40.92 7.85 1.94
N VAL A 239 41.99 7.90 1.16
CA VAL A 239 42.57 9.16 0.70
C VAL A 239 41.84 9.61 -0.55
N LEU A 240 41.09 10.68 -0.41
CA LEU A 240 40.35 11.25 -1.53
C LEU A 240 41.26 12.10 -2.42
N PRO A 241 41.17 12.01 -3.75
CA PRO A 241 41.92 12.89 -4.66
C PRO A 241 41.58 14.36 -4.43
N ASP A 242 42.54 15.26 -4.66
CA ASP A 242 42.30 16.70 -4.56
C ASP A 242 41.24 17.15 -5.61
N LEU A 243 40.32 17.98 -5.18
CA LEU A 243 39.28 18.53 -6.05
C LEU A 243 39.85 19.68 -6.89
N THR A 244 40.37 19.35 -8.06
CA THR A 244 40.95 20.30 -9.00
C THR A 244 40.24 20.22 -10.36
N ASP A 245 40.34 21.27 -11.18
CA ASP A 245 39.77 21.29 -12.53
C ASP A 245 40.36 20.17 -13.40
N GLU A 246 41.65 19.87 -13.25
CA GLU A 246 42.32 18.81 -13.97
C GLU A 246 41.72 17.43 -13.60
N TRP A 247 41.54 17.18 -12.28
CA TRP A 247 40.93 15.93 -11.83
C TRP A 247 39.47 15.80 -12.28
N ILE A 248 38.69 16.91 -12.22
CA ILE A 248 37.28 16.89 -12.71
C ILE A 248 37.21 16.57 -14.21
N ALA A 249 38.11 17.15 -15.02
CA ALA A 249 38.15 16.89 -16.45
C ALA A 249 38.53 15.44 -16.79
N ASP A 250 39.34 14.79 -15.94
CA ASP A 250 39.71 13.39 -16.12
C ASP A 250 38.60 12.41 -15.59
N ALA A 251 37.95 12.77 -14.50
CA ALA A 251 36.98 11.90 -13.83
C ALA A 251 35.52 12.06 -14.33
N THR A 252 35.19 13.16 -15.01
CA THR A 252 33.83 13.52 -15.40
C THR A 252 33.78 14.14 -16.82
N GLU A 253 32.58 14.51 -17.26
CA GLU A 253 32.34 15.24 -18.52
C GLU A 253 32.54 16.77 -18.40
N PHE A 254 32.80 17.30 -17.21
CA PHE A 254 32.92 18.72 -16.94
C PHE A 254 34.39 19.16 -17.05
N SER A 255 34.62 20.43 -17.35
CA SER A 255 35.97 20.97 -17.52
C SER A 255 36.48 21.67 -16.26
N THR A 256 35.60 22.08 -15.37
CA THR A 256 35.94 22.80 -14.14
C THR A 256 35.15 22.30 -12.92
N VAL A 257 35.68 22.53 -11.72
CA VAL A 257 35.00 22.24 -10.47
C VAL A 257 33.68 23.03 -10.36
N ASP A 258 33.67 24.28 -10.82
CA ASP A 258 32.47 25.11 -10.75
C ASP A 258 31.35 24.58 -11.66
N GLU A 259 31.66 24.17 -12.90
CA GLU A 259 30.69 23.52 -13.80
C GLU A 259 30.09 22.25 -13.20
N PHE A 260 30.91 21.43 -12.59
CA PHE A 260 30.46 20.20 -11.92
C PHE A 260 29.56 20.52 -10.71
N ARG A 261 29.97 21.51 -9.87
CA ARG A 261 29.12 21.91 -8.72
C ARG A 261 27.77 22.47 -9.12
N ASP A 262 27.73 23.28 -10.17
CA ASP A 262 26.49 23.84 -10.71
C ASP A 262 25.54 22.72 -11.18
N ASP A 263 26.05 21.70 -11.85
CA ASP A 263 25.26 20.55 -12.26
C ASP A 263 24.76 19.72 -11.05
N VAL A 264 25.61 19.50 -10.04
CA VAL A 264 25.22 18.84 -8.79
C VAL A 264 24.10 19.61 -8.10
N ILE A 265 24.22 20.94 -8.01
CA ILE A 265 23.18 21.83 -7.42
C ILE A 265 21.87 21.69 -8.19
N ASP A 266 21.90 21.71 -9.53
CA ASP A 266 20.70 21.59 -10.35
C ASP A 266 20.04 20.21 -10.20
N ARG A 267 20.80 19.13 -10.24
CA ARG A 267 20.31 17.76 -10.04
C ARG A 267 19.71 17.57 -8.65
N LEU A 268 20.44 17.95 -7.59
CA LEU A 268 19.95 17.87 -6.20
C LEU A 268 18.72 18.76 -6.00
N GLY A 269 18.73 19.95 -6.57
CA GLY A 269 17.57 20.84 -6.54
C GLY A 269 16.32 20.26 -7.19
N LYS A 270 16.45 19.53 -8.29
CA LYS A 270 15.34 18.80 -8.92
C LYS A 270 14.80 17.69 -8.01
N VAL A 271 15.69 16.88 -7.44
CA VAL A 271 15.32 15.79 -6.53
C VAL A 271 14.64 16.33 -5.27
N LYS A 272 15.23 17.34 -4.63
CA LYS A 272 14.68 17.93 -3.39
C LYS A 272 13.32 18.60 -3.63
N ARG A 273 13.14 19.30 -4.76
CA ARG A 273 11.81 19.85 -5.13
C ARG A 273 10.76 18.76 -5.34
N ALA A 274 11.13 17.65 -5.98
CA ALA A 274 10.22 16.51 -6.14
C ALA A 274 9.85 15.89 -4.79
N GLN A 275 10.83 15.68 -3.91
CA GLN A 275 10.60 15.17 -2.55
C GLN A 275 9.73 16.11 -1.71
N ALA A 276 10.01 17.41 -1.77
CA ALA A 276 9.19 18.41 -1.08
C ALA A 276 7.74 18.42 -1.60
N SER A 277 7.54 18.32 -2.91
CA SER A 277 6.20 18.24 -3.51
C SER A 277 5.43 16.99 -3.07
N GLN A 278 6.09 15.83 -3.02
CA GLN A 278 5.49 14.60 -2.50
C GLN A 278 5.16 14.72 -0.99
N ALA A 279 6.09 15.32 -0.22
CA ALA A 279 5.87 15.55 1.21
C ALA A 279 4.68 16.50 1.47
N VAL A 280 4.50 17.53 0.63
CA VAL A 280 3.31 18.41 0.72
C VAL A 280 2.04 17.59 0.53
N GLN A 281 1.95 16.78 -0.51
CA GLN A 281 0.76 15.98 -0.79
C GLN A 281 0.44 14.99 0.34
N ALA A 282 1.47 14.26 0.81
CA ALA A 282 1.30 13.29 1.89
C ALA A 282 0.88 13.96 3.20
N ARG A 283 1.66 14.95 3.67
CA ARG A 283 1.42 15.59 4.97
C ARG A 283 0.17 16.47 4.99
N LEU A 284 -0.20 17.07 3.84
CA LEU A 284 -1.46 17.79 3.72
C LEU A 284 -2.64 16.79 3.80
N GLY A 285 -2.52 15.64 3.14
CA GLY A 285 -3.52 14.58 3.25
C GLY A 285 -3.70 14.10 4.68
N ASP A 286 -2.60 13.82 5.39
CA ASP A 286 -2.63 13.41 6.79
C ASP A 286 -3.26 14.49 7.70
N ALA A 287 -2.84 15.74 7.55
CA ALA A 287 -3.37 16.86 8.33
C ALA A 287 -4.86 17.15 8.06
N LEU A 288 -5.33 16.92 6.83
CA LEU A 288 -6.75 17.02 6.49
C LEU A 288 -7.54 15.83 7.06
N ALA A 289 -6.96 14.63 7.05
CA ALA A 289 -7.58 13.44 7.62
C ALA A 289 -7.77 13.56 9.14
N GLU A 290 -6.85 14.20 9.85
CA GLU A 290 -6.96 14.48 11.28
C GLU A 290 -8.14 15.41 11.64
N LEU A 291 -8.62 16.22 10.68
CA LEU A 291 -9.81 17.09 10.87
C LEU A 291 -11.14 16.37 10.64
N VAL A 292 -11.09 15.12 10.17
CA VAL A 292 -12.28 14.35 9.83
C VAL A 292 -12.67 13.45 10.98
N GLU A 293 -13.80 13.72 11.62
CA GLU A 293 -14.36 12.91 12.70
C GLU A 293 -15.56 12.09 12.17
N ILE A 294 -15.29 11.09 11.32
CA ILE A 294 -16.33 10.18 10.81
C ILE A 294 -15.93 8.71 11.05
N GLU A 295 -16.92 7.86 11.26
CA GLU A 295 -16.72 6.42 11.16
C GLU A 295 -16.47 6.01 9.71
N VAL A 296 -15.34 5.34 9.45
CA VAL A 296 -15.05 4.82 8.11
C VAL A 296 -15.90 3.59 7.85
N PRO A 297 -16.70 3.55 6.75
CA PRO A 297 -17.49 2.39 6.40
C PRO A 297 -16.64 1.13 6.22
N GLU A 298 -17.12 -0.02 6.75
CA GLU A 298 -16.39 -1.30 6.65
C GLU A 298 -16.13 -1.72 5.20
N ALA A 299 -17.06 -1.44 4.30
CA ALA A 299 -16.92 -1.74 2.88
C ALA A 299 -15.74 -1.01 2.24
N LEU A 300 -15.52 0.26 2.58
CA LEU A 300 -14.37 1.05 2.09
C LEU A 300 -13.06 0.55 2.70
N LEU A 301 -13.04 0.29 4.01
CA LEU A 301 -11.88 -0.26 4.69
C LEU A 301 -11.46 -1.61 4.07
N GLY A 302 -12.40 -2.52 3.89
CA GLY A 302 -12.15 -3.84 3.30
C GLY A 302 -11.67 -3.77 1.84
N SER A 303 -12.16 -2.81 1.05
CA SER A 303 -11.71 -2.61 -0.33
C SER A 303 -10.28 -2.07 -0.40
N GLU A 304 -9.95 -1.09 0.44
CA GLU A 304 -8.61 -0.51 0.53
C GLU A 304 -7.56 -1.52 1.03
N MET A 305 -7.91 -2.32 2.04
CA MET A 305 -7.04 -3.39 2.54
C MET A 305 -6.70 -4.40 1.44
N ARG A 306 -7.69 -4.81 0.64
CA ARG A 306 -7.46 -5.72 -0.51
C ARG A 306 -6.54 -5.08 -1.55
N ALA A 307 -6.80 -3.85 -1.93
CA ALA A 307 -5.99 -3.13 -2.90
C ALA A 307 -4.52 -2.99 -2.44
N ARG A 308 -4.30 -2.68 -1.15
CA ARG A 308 -2.95 -2.61 -0.57
C ARG A 308 -2.25 -3.96 -0.56
N LEU A 309 -2.98 -5.03 -0.22
CA LEU A 309 -2.43 -6.39 -0.22
C LEU A 309 -2.04 -6.84 -1.63
N GLU A 310 -2.90 -6.61 -2.62
CA GLU A 310 -2.62 -6.92 -4.02
C GLU A 310 -1.38 -6.16 -4.53
N ASN A 311 -1.26 -4.87 -4.20
CA ASN A 311 -0.10 -4.05 -4.54
C ASN A 311 1.19 -4.55 -3.84
N LEU A 312 1.09 -5.03 -2.60
CA LEU A 312 2.23 -5.60 -1.87
C LEU A 312 2.71 -6.91 -2.52
N VAL A 313 1.77 -7.81 -2.80
CA VAL A 313 2.06 -9.09 -3.50
C VAL A 313 2.67 -8.83 -4.88
N GLY A 314 2.13 -7.87 -5.63
CA GLY A 314 2.66 -7.50 -6.95
C GLY A 314 4.10 -6.96 -6.89
N ARG A 315 4.48 -6.27 -5.81
CA ARG A 315 5.87 -5.81 -5.60
C ARG A 315 6.82 -6.92 -5.17
N LEU A 316 6.33 -7.93 -4.46
CA LEU A 316 7.16 -9.07 -4.03
C LEU A 316 7.41 -10.08 -5.16
N GLN A 317 6.64 -10.02 -6.26
CA GLN A 317 6.77 -10.88 -7.42
C GLN A 317 7.65 -10.30 -8.53
N GLN A 318 8.09 -9.03 -8.40
CA GLN A 318 9.04 -8.36 -9.29
C GLN A 318 10.46 -8.41 -8.74
#